data_9eadd9aa5b7fa9d54e09d81d826d9d6b
#
_entry.id   9eadd9aa5b7fa9d54e09d81d826d9d6b
#
_cell.length_a   1.000
_cell.length_b   1.000
_cell.length_c   1.000
_cell.angle_alpha   90.00
_cell.angle_beta   90.00
_cell.angle_gamma   90.00
#
_symmetry.space_group_name_H-M   'P 1'
#
loop_
_entity.id
_entity.type
_entity.pdbx_description
1 polymer ?
#
loop_
_entity_poly.entity_id
_entity_poly.type
_entity_poly.pdbx_seq_one_letter_code
_entity_poly.pdbx_strand_id
1 'polypeptide(L)'
;MYYDSTRPFVDLSSTDFGAYLQVLFGDNTVETKSLFTSETGVPYSYMYFNDKTCMVLRLTSVILLMGFKSFLIASVLLSVMSYVGLWKIYKLLCTYYPELSKILCYAVLFVPSITFWGSGILKDTYTMAATGLIAFSFHELFIKKKLKSMANWAIFLLSVYLLLAIKPYIFMTIVPCLFIWLIFDRMEKTKNILVYGLASPIFLGILFVGMYFIFSGLGDMLSKFSLDQALETAQIIQNDLQRAEQYGENYFNVGVFDGSISSAIGLAPSAIFAGLFRPQIFEAKNIVMLISGLENFILLVMTLGILIRPGIRQTYLIIKNNSYIKFSLIFCLLFAFIIGLTTANFGALVRFKIPLFPFYLSTLFIIYFYPRLAQFESTRKTTTG
;
A
#
# COMPACT_ATOMS: atom_id res chain seq x y z
N MET A 1 14.74 17.68 -2.19
CA MET A 1 14.16 17.25 -3.47
C MET A 1 12.64 17.49 -3.52
N TYR A 2 11.74 16.72 -2.85
CA TYR A 2 10.28 17.02 -2.86
C TYR A 2 9.97 18.40 -2.27
N TYR A 3 10.54 18.72 -1.13
CA TYR A 3 10.39 20.02 -0.48
C TYR A 3 10.84 21.16 -1.38
N ASP A 4 12.04 21.05 -1.96
CA ASP A 4 12.62 22.10 -2.83
C ASP A 4 11.79 22.32 -4.09
N SER A 5 11.25 21.25 -4.69
CA SER A 5 10.35 21.34 -5.85
C SER A 5 8.94 21.84 -5.49
N THR A 6 8.55 21.76 -4.21
CA THR A 6 7.24 22.25 -3.75
C THR A 6 7.29 23.73 -3.35
N ARG A 7 8.43 24.25 -2.88
CA ARG A 7 8.56 25.65 -2.50
C ARG A 7 8.11 26.63 -3.58
N PRO A 8 8.51 26.46 -4.86
CA PRO A 8 8.03 27.33 -5.96
C PRO A 8 6.50 27.45 -6.02
N PHE A 9 5.75 26.36 -5.78
CA PHE A 9 4.28 26.42 -5.74
C PHE A 9 3.76 27.34 -4.64
N VAL A 10 4.39 27.27 -3.46
CA VAL A 10 4.00 28.09 -2.30
C VAL A 10 4.42 29.55 -2.50
N ASP A 11 5.58 29.79 -3.09
CA ASP A 11 6.04 31.14 -3.41
C ASP A 11 5.15 31.76 -4.51
N LEU A 12 4.75 30.99 -5.53
CA LEU A 12 3.79 31.42 -6.53
C LEU A 12 2.42 31.81 -5.91
N SER A 13 1.96 31.10 -4.90
CA SER A 13 0.68 31.45 -4.23
C SER A 13 0.72 32.82 -3.52
N SER A 14 1.91 33.30 -3.18
CA SER A 14 2.12 34.60 -2.52
C SER A 14 2.29 35.73 -3.52
N THR A 15 2.76 35.45 -4.76
CA THR A 15 2.98 36.43 -5.82
C THR A 15 1.79 36.52 -6.77
N ASP A 16 1.28 35.39 -7.23
CA ASP A 16 0.10 35.26 -8.11
C ASP A 16 -0.73 34.05 -7.71
N PHE A 17 -1.79 34.30 -6.93
CA PHE A 17 -2.70 33.24 -6.47
C PHE A 17 -3.52 32.62 -7.60
N GLY A 18 -3.81 33.37 -8.68
CA GLY A 18 -4.49 32.87 -9.87
C GLY A 18 -3.64 31.85 -10.61
N ALA A 19 -2.37 32.18 -10.84
CA ALA A 19 -1.38 31.26 -11.44
C ALA A 19 -1.17 30.01 -10.54
N TYR A 20 -1.13 30.18 -9.22
CA TYR A 20 -1.06 29.05 -8.28
C TYR A 20 -2.25 28.09 -8.44
N LEU A 21 -3.48 28.59 -8.56
CA LEU A 21 -4.65 27.75 -8.78
C LEU A 21 -4.60 27.02 -10.13
N GLN A 22 -4.10 27.69 -11.19
CA GLN A 22 -3.89 27.05 -12.49
C GLN A 22 -2.89 25.90 -12.41
N VAL A 23 -1.79 26.07 -11.68
CA VAL A 23 -0.80 25.01 -11.48
C VAL A 23 -1.32 23.91 -10.56
N LEU A 24 -2.13 24.26 -9.55
CA LEU A 24 -2.66 23.31 -8.56
C LEU A 24 -3.70 22.35 -9.18
N PHE A 25 -4.57 22.85 -10.07
CA PHE A 25 -5.70 22.10 -10.63
C PHE A 25 -5.57 21.81 -12.13
N GLY A 26 -4.70 22.54 -12.85
CA GLY A 26 -4.51 22.37 -14.30
C GLY A 26 -3.55 21.24 -14.63
N ASP A 27 -3.25 21.07 -15.92
CA ASP A 27 -2.29 20.08 -16.39
C ASP A 27 -0.84 20.55 -16.19
N ASN A 28 0.09 19.61 -16.06
CA ASN A 28 1.52 19.86 -15.91
C ASN A 28 2.19 20.03 -17.30
N THR A 29 1.78 21.06 -18.03
CA THR A 29 2.29 21.43 -19.36
C THR A 29 3.48 22.40 -19.29
N VAL A 30 4.08 22.66 -20.43
CA VAL A 30 5.14 23.69 -20.56
C VAL A 30 4.57 25.08 -20.25
N GLU A 31 3.31 25.34 -20.63
CA GLU A 31 2.63 26.62 -20.39
C GLU A 31 2.42 26.86 -18.90
N THR A 32 1.87 25.88 -18.16
CA THR A 32 1.69 26.01 -16.71
C THR A 32 3.02 26.06 -15.96
N LYS A 33 4.06 25.43 -16.48
CA LYS A 33 5.41 25.54 -15.92
C LYS A 33 6.02 26.94 -16.13
N SER A 34 5.69 27.65 -17.22
CA SER A 34 6.19 29.00 -17.48
C SER A 34 5.64 30.07 -16.52
N LEU A 35 4.60 29.74 -15.74
CA LEU A 35 4.10 30.59 -14.67
C LEU A 35 5.07 30.73 -13.48
N PHE A 36 6.01 29.80 -13.35
CA PHE A 36 7.09 29.90 -12.36
C PHE A 36 8.19 30.81 -12.88
N THR A 37 8.58 31.83 -12.11
CA THR A 37 9.58 32.82 -12.45
C THR A 37 10.87 32.64 -11.67
N SER A 38 11.88 33.47 -11.92
CA SER A 38 13.09 33.51 -11.11
C SER A 38 12.83 33.95 -9.65
N GLU A 39 11.77 34.72 -9.41
CA GLU A 39 11.38 35.18 -8.08
C GLU A 39 10.71 34.06 -7.26
N THR A 40 9.86 33.23 -7.89
CA THR A 40 9.20 32.11 -7.25
C THR A 40 10.09 30.87 -7.16
N GLY A 41 11.15 30.83 -7.96
CA GLY A 41 11.88 29.61 -8.26
C GLY A 41 11.10 28.68 -9.20
N VAL A 42 11.76 27.63 -9.70
CA VAL A 42 11.18 26.68 -10.67
C VAL A 42 11.31 25.27 -10.13
N PRO A 43 10.23 24.46 -10.15
CA PRO A 43 10.31 23.07 -9.73
C PRO A 43 11.18 22.25 -10.70
N TYR A 44 11.84 21.19 -10.21
CA TYR A 44 12.62 20.30 -11.07
C TYR A 44 11.76 19.72 -12.18
N SER A 45 12.22 19.84 -13.44
CA SER A 45 11.45 19.48 -14.65
C SER A 45 10.98 18.03 -14.63
N TYR A 46 11.84 17.09 -14.25
CA TYR A 46 11.52 15.67 -14.19
C TYR A 46 10.46 15.33 -13.11
N MET A 47 10.32 16.18 -12.06
CA MET A 47 9.28 16.04 -11.06
C MET A 47 7.97 16.68 -11.51
N TYR A 48 8.05 17.82 -12.19
CA TYR A 48 6.89 18.57 -12.64
C TYR A 48 6.14 17.84 -13.76
N PHE A 49 6.87 17.36 -14.79
CA PHE A 49 6.27 16.65 -15.93
C PHE A 49 5.90 15.18 -15.66
N ASN A 50 6.21 14.65 -14.50
CA ASN A 50 5.73 13.35 -14.08
C ASN A 50 4.43 13.49 -13.29
N ASP A 51 3.28 13.13 -13.86
CA ASP A 51 1.94 13.31 -13.30
C ASP A 51 1.83 12.85 -11.84
N LYS A 52 2.34 11.65 -11.55
CA LYS A 52 2.31 11.03 -10.21
C LYS A 52 3.18 11.78 -9.20
N THR A 53 4.25 12.43 -9.68
CA THR A 53 5.15 13.21 -8.82
C THR A 53 4.61 14.63 -8.66
N CYS A 54 4.12 15.24 -9.73
CA CYS A 54 3.50 16.56 -9.73
C CYS A 54 2.29 16.60 -8.79
N MET A 55 1.46 15.55 -8.78
CA MET A 55 0.35 15.43 -7.82
C MET A 55 0.83 15.53 -6.36
N VAL A 56 1.95 14.90 -6.02
CA VAL A 56 2.53 15.01 -4.67
C VAL A 56 3.02 16.42 -4.38
N LEU A 57 3.64 17.11 -5.38
CA LEU A 57 4.04 18.51 -5.21
C LEU A 57 2.83 19.41 -4.92
N ARG A 58 1.74 19.24 -5.68
CA ARG A 58 0.47 19.96 -5.51
C ARG A 58 -0.11 19.75 -4.11
N LEU A 59 -0.27 18.51 -3.68
CA LEU A 59 -0.80 18.18 -2.34
C LEU A 59 0.13 18.71 -1.24
N THR A 60 1.45 18.57 -1.42
CA THR A 60 2.43 19.05 -0.45
C THR A 60 2.45 20.59 -0.39
N SER A 61 2.17 21.30 -1.49
CA SER A 61 2.11 22.77 -1.48
C SER A 61 1.03 23.29 -0.54
N VAL A 62 -0.14 22.64 -0.51
CA VAL A 62 -1.22 22.95 0.43
C VAL A 62 -0.78 22.72 1.89
N ILE A 63 -0.10 21.58 2.14
CA ILE A 63 0.42 21.27 3.49
C ILE A 63 1.51 22.26 3.92
N LEU A 64 2.38 22.67 2.99
CA LEU A 64 3.42 23.67 3.25
C LEU A 64 2.84 25.06 3.54
N LEU A 65 1.74 25.45 2.87
CA LEU A 65 1.02 26.68 3.20
C LEU A 65 0.48 26.63 4.64
N MET A 66 -0.15 25.52 5.02
CA MET A 66 -0.61 25.29 6.39
C MET A 66 0.54 25.27 7.41
N GLY A 67 1.71 24.82 6.98
CA GLY A 67 2.93 24.72 7.78
C GLY A 67 3.83 25.94 7.73
N PHE A 68 3.35 27.11 7.27
CA PHE A 68 4.11 28.37 7.18
C PHE A 68 5.44 28.22 6.45
N LYS A 69 5.45 27.46 5.35
CA LYS A 69 6.63 27.15 4.52
C LYS A 69 7.73 26.34 5.27
N SER A 70 7.47 25.87 6.49
CA SER A 70 8.42 25.12 7.29
C SER A 70 8.45 23.65 6.88
N PHE A 71 9.65 23.15 6.57
CA PHE A 71 9.88 21.71 6.29
C PHE A 71 9.46 20.83 7.48
N LEU A 72 9.81 21.22 8.69
CA LEU A 72 9.52 20.45 9.89
C LEU A 72 8.02 20.35 10.16
N ILE A 73 7.31 21.49 10.12
CA ILE A 73 5.85 21.50 10.36
C ILE A 73 5.13 20.69 9.29
N ALA A 74 5.48 20.86 8.01
CA ALA A 74 4.90 20.08 6.93
C ALA A 74 5.17 18.56 7.09
N SER A 75 6.38 18.18 7.50
CA SER A 75 6.72 16.77 7.78
C SER A 75 5.89 16.21 8.94
N VAL A 76 5.68 16.98 10.01
CA VAL A 76 4.82 16.57 11.13
C VAL A 76 3.37 16.41 10.69
N LEU A 77 2.82 17.36 9.92
CA LEU A 77 1.43 17.27 9.41
C LEU A 77 1.24 16.03 8.51
N LEU A 78 2.20 15.76 7.63
CA LEU A 78 2.18 14.55 6.78
C LEU A 78 2.32 13.27 7.61
N SER A 79 3.17 13.28 8.63
CA SER A 79 3.32 12.14 9.55
C SER A 79 2.00 11.83 10.28
N VAL A 80 1.30 12.87 10.75
CA VAL A 80 -0.03 12.72 11.38
C VAL A 80 -1.03 12.15 10.40
N MET A 81 -1.03 12.59 9.13
CA MET A 81 -1.91 12.07 8.09
C MET A 81 -1.66 10.57 7.85
N SER A 82 -0.40 10.16 7.72
CA SER A 82 -0.02 8.75 7.57
C SER A 82 -0.43 7.92 8.80
N TYR A 83 -0.17 8.46 9.99
CA TYR A 83 -0.54 7.83 11.26
C TYR A 83 -2.05 7.61 11.39
N VAL A 84 -2.88 8.55 10.92
CA VAL A 84 -4.34 8.37 10.91
C VAL A 84 -4.74 7.13 10.10
N GLY A 85 -4.12 6.89 8.94
CA GLY A 85 -4.35 5.68 8.15
C GLY A 85 -3.99 4.41 8.92
N LEU A 86 -2.79 4.37 9.53
CA LEU A 86 -2.34 3.26 10.36
C LEU A 86 -3.25 3.04 11.59
N TRP A 87 -3.64 4.11 12.25
CA TRP A 87 -4.56 4.08 13.38
C TRP A 87 -5.91 3.47 13.01
N LYS A 88 -6.40 3.73 11.79
CA LYS A 88 -7.65 3.12 11.30
C LYS A 88 -7.51 1.62 11.07
N ILE A 89 -6.37 1.14 10.54
CA ILE A 89 -6.08 -0.31 10.46
C ILE A 89 -6.04 -0.91 11.86
N TYR A 90 -5.31 -0.29 12.78
CA TYR A 90 -5.22 -0.75 14.16
C TYR A 90 -6.61 -0.85 14.83
N LYS A 91 -7.44 0.19 14.72
CA LYS A 91 -8.82 0.17 15.23
C LYS A 91 -9.67 -0.95 14.62
N LEU A 92 -9.53 -1.17 13.32
CA LEU A 92 -10.20 -2.25 12.62
C LEU A 92 -9.81 -3.61 13.21
N LEU A 93 -8.51 -3.84 13.40
CA LEU A 93 -8.00 -5.07 13.98
C LEU A 93 -8.46 -5.28 15.42
N CYS A 94 -8.44 -4.23 16.25
CA CYS A 94 -8.93 -4.30 17.63
C CYS A 94 -10.43 -4.58 17.73
N THR A 95 -11.20 -4.31 16.67
CA THR A 95 -12.63 -4.70 16.62
C THR A 95 -12.80 -6.21 16.50
N TYR A 96 -11.89 -6.91 15.82
CA TYR A 96 -11.92 -8.36 15.65
C TYR A 96 -11.16 -9.12 16.73
N TYR A 97 -10.08 -8.52 17.26
CA TYR A 97 -9.14 -9.16 18.19
C TYR A 97 -8.77 -8.22 19.34
N PRO A 98 -9.74 -7.86 20.20
CA PRO A 98 -9.51 -6.91 21.30
C PRO A 98 -8.45 -7.42 22.30
N GLU A 99 -8.36 -8.74 22.52
CA GLU A 99 -7.41 -9.37 23.43
C GLU A 99 -5.95 -9.23 22.95
N LEU A 100 -5.76 -9.06 21.63
CA LEU A 100 -4.44 -8.88 21.01
C LEU A 100 -4.08 -7.40 20.80
N SER A 101 -4.88 -6.47 21.30
CA SER A 101 -4.70 -5.02 21.02
C SER A 101 -3.28 -4.53 21.28
N LYS A 102 -2.63 -4.93 22.39
CA LYS A 102 -1.25 -4.55 22.70
C LYS A 102 -0.24 -5.03 21.64
N ILE A 103 -0.38 -6.28 21.18
CA ILE A 103 0.53 -6.88 20.20
C ILE A 103 0.27 -6.30 18.81
N LEU A 104 -1.00 -6.11 18.44
CA LEU A 104 -1.40 -5.49 17.18
C LEU A 104 -0.96 -4.03 17.08
N CYS A 105 -0.83 -3.34 18.22
CA CYS A 105 -0.24 -2.00 18.27
C CYS A 105 1.20 -2.00 17.72
N TYR A 106 2.03 -2.95 18.14
CA TYR A 106 3.40 -3.08 17.62
C TYR A 106 3.41 -3.48 16.14
N ALA A 107 2.52 -4.37 15.72
CA ALA A 107 2.44 -4.84 14.34
C ALA A 107 2.05 -3.73 13.33
N VAL A 108 1.34 -2.70 13.78
CA VAL A 108 0.78 -1.68 12.88
C VAL A 108 1.44 -0.32 13.07
N LEU A 109 1.67 0.11 14.32
CA LEU A 109 2.07 1.50 14.61
C LEU A 109 3.58 1.67 14.85
N PHE A 110 4.29 0.60 15.21
CA PHE A 110 5.69 0.69 15.64
C PHE A 110 6.67 -0.10 14.76
N VAL A 111 6.34 -0.31 13.49
CA VAL A 111 7.25 -0.90 12.50
C VAL A 111 8.24 0.18 12.03
N PRO A 112 9.56 0.03 12.24
CA PRO A 112 10.55 1.06 11.93
C PRO A 112 10.52 1.54 10.49
N SER A 113 10.44 0.63 9.50
CA SER A 113 10.35 1.02 8.08
C SER A 113 9.10 1.82 7.76
N ILE A 114 7.94 1.50 8.36
CA ILE A 114 6.70 2.28 8.17
C ILE A 114 6.88 3.67 8.77
N THR A 115 7.42 3.76 9.99
CA THR A 115 7.64 5.04 10.66
C THR A 115 8.60 5.91 9.87
N PHE A 116 9.70 5.36 9.39
CA PHE A 116 10.72 6.10 8.66
C PHE A 116 10.21 6.60 7.28
N TRP A 117 9.68 5.70 6.45
CA TRP A 117 9.24 6.05 5.09
C TRP A 117 7.85 6.67 5.04
N GLY A 118 7.02 6.44 6.05
CA GLY A 118 5.67 7.01 6.16
C GLY A 118 5.61 8.37 6.85
N SER A 119 6.72 8.99 7.26
CA SER A 119 6.74 10.25 8.01
C SER A 119 7.35 11.44 7.28
N GLY A 120 7.84 11.26 6.05
CA GLY A 120 8.49 12.34 5.30
C GLY A 120 7.59 12.97 4.23
N ILE A 121 8.12 14.02 3.56
CA ILE A 121 7.52 14.60 2.35
C ILE A 121 7.81 13.66 1.16
N LEU A 122 7.05 12.57 1.09
CA LEU A 122 7.25 11.47 0.13
C LEU A 122 5.91 10.96 -0.41
N LYS A 123 5.94 10.33 -1.59
CA LYS A 123 4.78 9.57 -2.13
C LYS A 123 4.27 8.53 -1.15
N ASP A 124 5.19 7.92 -0.42
CA ASP A 124 4.95 6.82 0.52
C ASP A 124 4.04 7.23 1.66
N THR A 125 4.19 8.43 2.19
CA THR A 125 3.36 8.99 3.28
C THR A 125 1.88 9.09 2.88
N TYR A 126 1.60 9.64 1.70
CA TYR A 126 0.24 9.75 1.16
C TYR A 126 -0.38 8.37 0.89
N THR A 127 0.40 7.49 0.26
CA THR A 127 -0.11 6.17 -0.10
C THR A 127 -0.29 5.26 1.10
N MET A 128 0.53 5.39 2.15
CA MET A 128 0.35 4.66 3.41
C MET A 128 -0.95 5.10 4.12
N ALA A 129 -1.19 6.42 4.21
CA ALA A 129 -2.44 6.96 4.72
C ALA A 129 -3.64 6.40 3.96
N ALA A 130 -3.61 6.50 2.62
CA ALA A 130 -4.70 6.06 1.76
C ALA A 130 -4.95 4.55 1.84
N THR A 131 -3.88 3.72 1.95
CA THR A 131 -4.02 2.26 2.11
C THR A 131 -4.74 1.88 3.40
N GLY A 132 -4.42 2.56 4.50
CA GLY A 132 -5.11 2.32 5.76
C GLY A 132 -6.56 2.80 5.75
N LEU A 133 -6.79 3.97 5.18
CA LEU A 133 -8.12 4.58 5.10
C LEU A 133 -9.06 3.80 4.18
N ILE A 134 -8.58 3.31 3.02
CA ILE A 134 -9.42 2.53 2.10
C ILE A 134 -9.84 1.18 2.72
N ALA A 135 -8.92 0.49 3.40
CA ALA A 135 -9.24 -0.78 4.07
C ALA A 135 -10.28 -0.58 5.19
N PHE A 136 -10.11 0.48 5.99
CA PHE A 136 -11.04 0.83 7.06
C PHE A 136 -12.41 1.26 6.52
N SER A 137 -12.45 2.20 5.58
CA SER A 137 -13.72 2.71 5.03
C SER A 137 -14.48 1.63 4.26
N PHE A 138 -13.80 0.78 3.49
CA PHE A 138 -14.41 -0.38 2.86
C PHE A 138 -15.05 -1.33 3.89
N HIS A 139 -14.34 -1.63 4.97
CA HIS A 139 -14.87 -2.46 6.05
C HIS A 139 -16.14 -1.84 6.68
N GLU A 140 -16.12 -0.56 7.01
CA GLU A 140 -17.29 0.12 7.60
C GLU A 140 -18.48 0.17 6.63
N LEU A 141 -18.23 0.47 5.34
CA LEU A 141 -19.27 0.57 4.33
C LEU A 141 -19.86 -0.79 3.97
N PHE A 142 -19.03 -1.75 3.57
CA PHE A 142 -19.50 -2.97 2.91
C PHE A 142 -19.60 -4.17 3.85
N ILE A 143 -18.69 -4.33 4.81
CA ILE A 143 -18.71 -5.46 5.76
C ILE A 143 -19.66 -5.16 6.91
N LYS A 144 -19.57 -3.97 7.53
CA LYS A 144 -20.50 -3.51 8.56
C LYS A 144 -21.81 -2.92 8.02
N LYS A 145 -21.94 -2.81 6.70
CA LYS A 145 -23.15 -2.30 5.99
C LYS A 145 -23.58 -0.87 6.40
N LYS A 146 -22.62 -0.02 6.79
CA LYS A 146 -22.90 1.39 7.11
C LYS A 146 -22.98 2.27 5.86
N LEU A 147 -23.76 1.87 4.86
CA LEU A 147 -23.85 2.51 3.54
C LEU A 147 -24.35 3.96 3.59
N LYS A 148 -25.07 4.36 4.64
CA LYS A 148 -25.58 5.73 4.83
C LYS A 148 -24.52 6.71 5.36
N SER A 149 -23.31 6.26 5.71
CA SER A 149 -22.28 7.11 6.26
C SER A 149 -21.56 7.90 5.18
N MET A 150 -21.95 9.16 4.99
CA MET A 150 -21.30 10.07 4.03
C MET A 150 -19.80 10.24 4.33
N ALA A 151 -19.43 10.30 5.62
CA ALA A 151 -18.01 10.41 6.01
C ALA A 151 -17.19 9.21 5.54
N ASN A 152 -17.68 7.98 5.68
CA ASN A 152 -16.96 6.79 5.19
C ASN A 152 -16.89 6.75 3.67
N TRP A 153 -17.90 7.23 2.96
CA TRP A 153 -17.85 7.39 1.50
C TRP A 153 -16.81 8.42 1.07
N ALA A 154 -16.78 9.59 1.72
CA ALA A 154 -15.78 10.61 1.44
C ALA A 154 -14.34 10.10 1.66
N ILE A 155 -14.10 9.40 2.78
CA ILE A 155 -12.81 8.77 3.07
C ILE A 155 -12.46 7.72 2.01
N PHE A 156 -13.41 6.88 1.62
CA PHE A 156 -13.21 5.83 0.62
C PHE A 156 -12.83 6.44 -0.75
N LEU A 157 -13.62 7.40 -1.25
CA LEU A 157 -13.39 8.05 -2.54
C LEU A 157 -12.07 8.84 -2.55
N LEU A 158 -11.76 9.58 -1.46
CA LEU A 158 -10.49 10.27 -1.34
C LEU A 158 -9.30 9.29 -1.36
N SER A 159 -9.41 8.16 -0.67
CA SER A 159 -8.36 7.14 -0.66
C SER A 159 -8.17 6.49 -2.03
N VAL A 160 -9.27 6.20 -2.74
CA VAL A 160 -9.24 5.72 -4.13
C VAL A 160 -8.51 6.73 -5.02
N TYR A 161 -8.90 8.00 -4.94
CA TYR A 161 -8.26 9.06 -5.73
C TYR A 161 -6.76 9.17 -5.45
N LEU A 162 -6.34 9.21 -4.18
CA LEU A 162 -4.93 9.32 -3.81
C LEU A 162 -4.11 8.12 -4.30
N LEU A 163 -4.64 6.90 -4.18
CA LEU A 163 -3.94 5.70 -4.66
C LEU A 163 -3.80 5.71 -6.17
N LEU A 164 -4.86 6.04 -6.91
CA LEU A 164 -4.83 6.12 -8.38
C LEU A 164 -3.88 7.20 -8.87
N ALA A 165 -3.93 8.39 -8.26
CA ALA A 165 -3.13 9.53 -8.67
C ALA A 165 -1.62 9.38 -8.36
N ILE A 166 -1.25 8.65 -7.28
CA ILE A 166 0.14 8.60 -6.81
C ILE A 166 0.79 7.24 -7.10
N LYS A 167 0.14 6.13 -6.72
CA LYS A 167 0.66 4.75 -6.90
C LYS A 167 -0.46 3.78 -7.30
N PRO A 168 -0.90 3.79 -8.57
CA PRO A 168 -2.02 2.97 -9.05
C PRO A 168 -1.87 1.48 -8.76
N TYR A 169 -0.65 0.94 -8.75
CA TYR A 169 -0.43 -0.48 -8.48
C TYR A 169 -0.88 -0.93 -7.08
N ILE A 170 -0.86 -0.01 -6.08
CA ILE A 170 -1.42 -0.31 -4.75
C ILE A 170 -2.93 -0.46 -4.84
N PHE A 171 -3.60 0.46 -5.55
CA PHE A 171 -5.05 0.39 -5.79
C PHE A 171 -5.43 -0.90 -6.51
N MET A 172 -4.73 -1.22 -7.60
CA MET A 172 -4.97 -2.44 -8.40
C MET A 172 -4.79 -3.73 -7.60
N THR A 173 -3.98 -3.69 -6.56
CA THR A 173 -3.74 -4.86 -5.70
C THR A 173 -4.74 -4.94 -4.56
N ILE A 174 -4.94 -3.82 -3.82
CA ILE A 174 -5.74 -3.86 -2.59
C ILE A 174 -7.24 -3.98 -2.88
N VAL A 175 -7.76 -3.29 -3.90
CA VAL A 175 -9.21 -3.24 -4.14
C VAL A 175 -9.80 -4.61 -4.50
N PRO A 176 -9.26 -5.41 -5.42
CA PRO A 176 -9.73 -6.77 -5.64
C PRO A 176 -9.67 -7.63 -4.37
N CYS A 177 -8.62 -7.48 -3.57
CA CYS A 177 -8.47 -8.22 -2.32
C CYS A 177 -9.53 -7.81 -1.27
N LEU A 178 -9.91 -6.53 -1.21
CA LEU A 178 -11.00 -6.07 -0.35
C LEU A 178 -12.35 -6.69 -0.74
N PHE A 179 -12.62 -6.82 -2.04
CA PHE A 179 -13.82 -7.52 -2.51
C PHE A 179 -13.77 -9.02 -2.21
N ILE A 180 -12.60 -9.66 -2.36
CA ILE A 180 -12.39 -11.05 -1.93
C ILE A 180 -12.68 -11.18 -0.43
N TRP A 181 -12.26 -10.23 0.40
CA TRP A 181 -12.61 -10.19 1.82
C TRP A 181 -14.11 -10.13 2.06
N LEU A 182 -14.82 -9.26 1.34
CA LEU A 182 -16.27 -9.16 1.42
C LEU A 182 -16.95 -10.50 1.09
N ILE A 183 -16.50 -11.18 0.04
CA ILE A 183 -17.02 -12.50 -0.36
C ILE A 183 -16.79 -13.51 0.76
N PHE A 184 -15.57 -13.63 1.28
CA PHE A 184 -15.27 -14.56 2.36
C PHE A 184 -16.04 -14.24 3.64
N ASP A 185 -16.19 -12.97 4.02
CA ASP A 185 -16.99 -12.56 5.17
C ASP A 185 -18.47 -12.97 5.02
N ARG A 186 -19.02 -12.85 3.81
CA ARG A 186 -20.40 -13.31 3.52
C ARG A 186 -20.52 -14.84 3.57
N MET A 187 -19.53 -15.56 3.02
CA MET A 187 -19.49 -17.03 3.07
C MET A 187 -19.43 -17.55 4.50
N GLU A 188 -18.64 -16.94 5.36
CA GLU A 188 -18.53 -17.34 6.78
C GLU A 188 -19.84 -17.11 7.55
N LYS A 189 -20.61 -16.07 7.19
CA LYS A 189 -21.89 -15.74 7.85
C LYS A 189 -23.07 -16.54 7.33
N THR A 190 -22.95 -17.14 6.15
CA THR A 190 -24.06 -17.84 5.49
C THR A 190 -23.76 -19.32 5.41
N LYS A 191 -24.62 -20.17 5.98
CA LYS A 191 -24.46 -21.64 5.97
C LYS A 191 -24.61 -22.27 4.56
N ASN A 192 -25.01 -21.51 3.56
CA ASN A 192 -25.34 -22.01 2.23
C ASN A 192 -24.15 -21.86 1.25
N ILE A 193 -23.22 -22.80 1.35
CA ILE A 193 -21.98 -22.87 0.56
C ILE A 193 -22.24 -22.86 -0.97
N LEU A 194 -23.36 -23.47 -1.44
CA LEU A 194 -23.67 -23.56 -2.86
C LEU A 194 -23.98 -22.22 -3.52
N VAL A 195 -24.71 -21.34 -2.82
CA VAL A 195 -25.06 -20.01 -3.35
C VAL A 195 -23.81 -19.15 -3.52
N TYR A 196 -22.88 -19.18 -2.57
CA TYR A 196 -21.67 -18.38 -2.64
C TYR A 196 -20.56 -19.02 -3.48
N GLY A 197 -20.49 -20.34 -3.55
CA GLY A 197 -19.55 -21.05 -4.42
C GLY A 197 -19.78 -20.77 -5.90
N LEU A 198 -21.04 -20.59 -6.30
CA LEU A 198 -21.42 -20.21 -7.66
C LEU A 198 -21.38 -18.67 -7.87
N ALA A 199 -21.80 -17.91 -6.86
CA ALA A 199 -21.83 -16.44 -6.95
C ALA A 199 -20.44 -15.81 -6.89
N SER A 200 -19.46 -16.40 -6.17
CA SER A 200 -18.13 -15.80 -6.01
C SER A 200 -17.32 -15.70 -7.31
N PRO A 201 -17.22 -16.69 -8.19
CA PRO A 201 -16.52 -16.54 -9.46
C PRO A 201 -17.25 -15.61 -10.43
N ILE A 202 -18.59 -15.59 -10.41
CA ILE A 202 -19.38 -14.63 -11.21
C ILE A 202 -19.12 -13.20 -10.73
N PHE A 203 -19.16 -12.97 -9.42
CA PHE A 203 -18.89 -11.65 -8.84
C PHE A 203 -17.45 -11.19 -9.07
N LEU A 204 -16.47 -12.07 -8.94
CA LEU A 204 -15.07 -11.80 -9.32
C LEU A 204 -14.96 -11.49 -10.81
N GLY A 205 -15.63 -12.25 -11.67
CA GLY A 205 -15.69 -11.98 -13.10
C GLY A 205 -16.29 -10.61 -13.40
N ILE A 206 -17.42 -10.24 -12.78
CA ILE A 206 -18.03 -8.91 -12.92
C ILE A 206 -17.09 -7.82 -12.38
N LEU A 207 -16.38 -8.08 -11.30
CA LEU A 207 -15.41 -7.15 -10.73
C LEU A 207 -14.23 -6.93 -11.67
N PHE A 208 -13.65 -7.99 -12.26
CA PHE A 208 -12.59 -7.88 -13.25
C PHE A 208 -13.07 -7.19 -14.53
N VAL A 209 -14.26 -7.54 -15.01
CA VAL A 209 -14.88 -6.88 -16.17
C VAL A 209 -15.21 -5.42 -15.85
N GLY A 210 -15.76 -5.13 -14.67
CA GLY A 210 -16.03 -3.77 -14.22
C GLY A 210 -14.74 -2.94 -14.08
N MET A 211 -13.68 -3.52 -13.52
CA MET A 211 -12.36 -2.88 -13.49
C MET A 211 -11.82 -2.66 -14.91
N TYR A 212 -11.94 -3.63 -15.81
CA TYR A 212 -11.55 -3.46 -17.21
C TYR A 212 -12.31 -2.31 -17.88
N PHE A 213 -13.65 -2.20 -17.69
CA PHE A 213 -14.44 -1.08 -18.23
C PHE A 213 -14.12 0.25 -17.55
N ILE A 214 -13.86 0.29 -16.25
CA ILE A 214 -13.38 1.50 -15.57
C ILE A 214 -12.04 1.91 -16.16
N PHE A 215 -11.15 0.96 -16.38
CA PHE A 215 -9.84 1.22 -16.97
C PHE A 215 -9.90 1.60 -18.45
N SER A 216 -10.78 0.98 -19.24
CA SER A 216 -10.98 1.35 -20.65
C SER A 216 -11.77 2.65 -20.82
N GLY A 217 -12.70 2.97 -19.90
CA GLY A 217 -13.53 4.16 -19.97
C GLY A 217 -12.87 5.45 -19.48
N LEU A 218 -11.79 5.34 -18.70
CA LEU A 218 -10.96 6.48 -18.27
C LEU A 218 -9.91 6.89 -19.32
N GLY A 219 -9.98 6.34 -20.54
CA GLY A 219 -9.20 6.73 -21.71
C GLY A 219 -7.69 6.63 -21.52
N ASP A 220 -6.95 7.53 -22.17
CA ASP A 220 -5.47 7.56 -22.20
C ASP A 220 -4.79 7.59 -20.83
N MET A 221 -5.48 8.04 -19.80
CA MET A 221 -4.97 8.04 -18.43
C MET A 221 -4.73 6.62 -17.89
N LEU A 222 -5.47 5.62 -18.42
CA LEU A 222 -5.42 4.22 -17.98
C LEU A 222 -5.13 3.22 -19.12
N SER A 223 -5.00 3.64 -20.37
CA SER A 223 -4.51 2.79 -21.47
C SER A 223 -3.13 2.21 -21.15
N LYS A 224 -2.34 2.94 -20.33
CA LYS A 224 -1.08 2.46 -19.72
C LYS A 224 -1.23 1.28 -18.76
N PHE A 225 -2.44 0.78 -18.53
CA PHE A 225 -2.74 -0.32 -17.59
C PHE A 225 -3.42 -1.52 -18.25
N SER A 226 -3.38 -1.64 -19.59
CA SER A 226 -3.61 -2.94 -20.23
C SER A 226 -2.60 -3.95 -19.65
N LEU A 227 -2.98 -5.22 -19.55
CA LEU A 227 -2.11 -6.24 -18.98
C LEU A 227 -0.74 -6.27 -19.68
N ASP A 228 -0.75 -6.15 -21.00
CA ASP A 228 0.48 -6.15 -21.81
C ASP A 228 1.34 -4.92 -21.52
N GLN A 229 0.75 -3.74 -21.45
CA GLN A 229 1.46 -2.51 -21.10
C GLN A 229 1.91 -2.48 -19.64
N ALA A 230 1.15 -3.10 -18.72
CA ALA A 230 1.57 -3.25 -17.33
C ALA A 230 2.80 -4.17 -17.22
N LEU A 231 2.83 -5.26 -17.98
CA LEU A 231 3.98 -6.18 -18.04
C LEU A 231 5.20 -5.50 -18.69
N GLU A 232 5.00 -4.82 -19.81
CA GLU A 232 6.06 -4.03 -20.47
C GLU A 232 6.60 -2.93 -19.54
N THR A 233 5.72 -2.17 -18.89
CA THR A 233 6.12 -1.15 -17.90
C THR A 233 6.88 -1.78 -16.73
N ALA A 234 6.46 -2.95 -16.26
CA ALA A 234 7.15 -3.69 -15.21
C ALA A 234 8.57 -4.08 -15.63
N GLN A 235 8.74 -4.55 -16.88
CA GLN A 235 10.03 -4.90 -17.47
C GLN A 235 10.94 -3.66 -17.60
N ILE A 236 10.40 -2.55 -18.10
CA ILE A 236 11.13 -1.28 -18.23
C ILE A 236 11.60 -0.80 -16.85
N ILE A 237 10.73 -0.80 -15.84
CA ILE A 237 11.08 -0.39 -14.47
C ILE A 237 12.14 -1.33 -13.89
N GLN A 238 12.01 -2.65 -14.07
CA GLN A 238 13.00 -3.61 -13.61
C GLN A 238 14.37 -3.33 -14.22
N ASN A 239 14.42 -3.16 -15.54
CA ASN A 239 15.65 -2.89 -16.27
C ASN A 239 16.27 -1.54 -15.89
N ASP A 240 15.44 -0.50 -15.69
CA ASP A 240 15.92 0.82 -15.28
C ASP A 240 16.54 0.79 -13.88
N LEU A 241 15.89 0.13 -12.92
CA LEU A 241 16.37 0.01 -11.55
C LEU A 241 17.61 -0.90 -11.41
N GLN A 242 17.96 -1.68 -12.41
CA GLN A 242 19.19 -2.47 -12.47
C GLN A 242 20.42 -1.68 -13.00
N ARG A 243 20.22 -0.47 -13.52
CA ARG A 243 21.32 0.34 -14.05
C ARG A 243 22.25 0.80 -12.94
N ALA A 244 23.43 0.15 -12.86
CA ALA A 244 24.43 0.42 -11.82
C ALA A 244 24.97 1.87 -11.89
N GLU A 245 25.03 2.47 -13.09
CA GLU A 245 25.48 3.84 -13.33
C GLU A 245 24.64 4.87 -12.60
N GLN A 246 23.33 4.61 -12.45
CA GLN A 246 22.37 5.56 -11.89
C GLN A 246 22.03 5.27 -10.42
N TYR A 247 21.98 4.00 -10.03
CA TYR A 247 21.52 3.56 -8.70
C TYR A 247 22.58 2.83 -7.87
N GLY A 248 23.81 2.74 -8.38
CA GLY A 248 24.90 1.98 -7.76
C GLY A 248 24.63 0.47 -7.76
N GLU A 249 25.46 -0.28 -7.07
CA GLU A 249 25.36 -1.74 -6.99
C GLU A 249 24.27 -2.26 -6.02
N ASN A 250 23.22 -1.46 -5.73
CA ASN A 250 22.13 -1.83 -4.81
C ASN A 250 21.01 -2.61 -5.51
N TYR A 251 21.29 -3.27 -6.60
CA TYR A 251 20.32 -4.09 -7.34
C TYR A 251 20.34 -5.55 -6.88
N PHE A 252 19.23 -6.23 -7.15
CA PHE A 252 19.09 -7.67 -6.99
C PHE A 252 18.40 -8.28 -8.21
N ASN A 253 18.65 -9.56 -8.44
CA ASN A 253 18.04 -10.28 -9.54
C ASN A 253 17.01 -11.29 -8.98
N VAL A 254 15.81 -11.34 -9.56
CA VAL A 254 14.80 -12.36 -9.31
C VAL A 254 14.68 -13.34 -10.48
N GLY A 255 15.44 -13.09 -11.55
CA GLY A 255 15.40 -13.78 -12.84
C GLY A 255 15.15 -12.80 -13.98
N VAL A 256 15.33 -13.29 -15.20
CA VAL A 256 15.08 -12.49 -16.42
C VAL A 256 13.58 -12.45 -16.68
N PHE A 257 13.00 -11.27 -16.58
CA PHE A 257 11.61 -11.03 -16.92
C PHE A 257 11.52 -10.50 -18.36
N ASP A 258 10.89 -11.28 -19.24
CA ASP A 258 10.75 -10.98 -20.68
C ASP A 258 9.45 -10.23 -21.04
N GLY A 259 8.67 -9.83 -20.04
CA GLY A 259 7.38 -9.15 -20.24
C GLY A 259 6.21 -10.11 -20.51
N SER A 260 6.42 -11.42 -20.53
CA SER A 260 5.34 -12.39 -20.73
C SER A 260 4.69 -12.85 -19.41
N ILE A 261 3.42 -13.26 -19.50
CA ILE A 261 2.68 -13.83 -18.35
C ILE A 261 3.36 -15.12 -17.87
N SER A 262 3.86 -15.95 -18.79
CA SER A 262 4.53 -17.21 -18.44
C SER A 262 5.82 -16.98 -17.64
N SER A 263 6.63 -16.00 -18.06
CA SER A 263 7.82 -15.57 -17.33
C SER A 263 7.46 -15.00 -15.94
N ALA A 264 6.43 -14.15 -15.86
CA ALA A 264 5.95 -13.61 -14.59
C ALA A 264 5.54 -14.72 -13.61
N ILE A 265 4.77 -15.71 -14.07
CA ILE A 265 4.35 -16.87 -13.25
C ILE A 265 5.57 -17.71 -12.84
N GLY A 266 6.50 -17.96 -13.75
CA GLY A 266 7.72 -18.72 -13.47
C GLY A 266 8.59 -18.06 -12.41
N LEU A 267 8.62 -16.72 -12.39
CA LEU A 267 9.36 -15.92 -11.41
C LEU A 267 8.60 -15.66 -10.10
N ALA A 268 7.31 -16.05 -10.00
CA ALA A 268 6.48 -15.71 -8.86
C ALA A 268 7.07 -16.15 -7.50
N PRO A 269 7.63 -17.35 -7.31
CA PRO A 269 8.22 -17.73 -6.01
C PRO A 269 9.38 -16.82 -5.61
N SER A 270 10.30 -16.52 -6.54
CA SER A 270 11.46 -15.65 -6.27
C SER A 270 11.04 -14.19 -6.06
N ALA A 271 10.06 -13.70 -6.82
CA ALA A 271 9.52 -12.35 -6.68
C ALA A 271 8.77 -12.17 -5.35
N ILE A 272 7.93 -13.12 -4.94
CA ILE A 272 7.24 -13.09 -3.63
C ILE A 272 8.26 -13.13 -2.49
N PHE A 273 9.27 -14.01 -2.57
CA PHE A 273 10.32 -14.07 -1.58
C PHE A 273 11.08 -12.74 -1.48
N ALA A 274 11.43 -12.15 -2.62
CA ALA A 274 12.09 -10.85 -2.66
C ALA A 274 11.21 -9.76 -2.05
N GLY A 275 9.95 -9.66 -2.47
CA GLY A 275 9.01 -8.65 -1.99
C GLY A 275 8.75 -8.72 -0.48
N LEU A 276 8.72 -9.93 0.11
CA LEU A 276 8.49 -10.10 1.55
C LEU A 276 9.78 -9.97 2.36
N PHE A 277 10.88 -10.62 1.94
CA PHE A 277 12.01 -10.92 2.82
C PHE A 277 13.34 -10.30 2.40
N ARG A 278 13.46 -9.62 1.25
CA ARG A 278 14.70 -8.92 0.87
C ARG A 278 14.58 -7.41 1.15
N PRO A 279 15.69 -6.70 1.42
CA PRO A 279 17.03 -7.24 1.58
C PRO A 279 17.17 -8.12 2.81
N GLN A 280 18.07 -9.11 2.74
CA GLN A 280 18.54 -9.87 3.89
C GLN A 280 19.65 -9.11 4.62
N ILE A 281 19.96 -9.51 5.86
CA ILE A 281 21.00 -8.84 6.68
C ILE A 281 22.34 -8.78 5.95
N PHE A 282 22.72 -9.87 5.27
CA PHE A 282 24.00 -9.97 4.53
C PHE A 282 24.01 -9.21 3.19
N GLU A 283 22.86 -8.74 2.71
CA GLU A 283 22.74 -7.92 1.50
C GLU A 283 22.84 -6.41 1.82
N ALA A 284 22.87 -6.04 3.09
CA ALA A 284 22.87 -4.66 3.53
C ALA A 284 24.23 -3.99 3.26
N LYS A 285 24.20 -2.90 2.50
CA LYS A 285 25.38 -2.08 2.17
C LYS A 285 25.47 -0.77 2.97
N ASN A 286 24.41 -0.45 3.73
CA ASN A 286 24.34 0.73 4.60
C ASN A 286 23.43 0.48 5.79
N ILE A 287 23.47 1.38 6.78
CA ILE A 287 22.71 1.26 8.04
C ILE A 287 21.19 1.17 7.80
N VAL A 288 20.65 1.93 6.85
CA VAL A 288 19.20 1.92 6.55
C VAL A 288 18.80 0.55 5.97
N MET A 289 19.62 -0.01 5.08
CA MET A 289 19.40 -1.36 4.55
C MET A 289 19.57 -2.43 5.63
N LEU A 290 20.49 -2.24 6.57
CA LEU A 290 20.70 -3.18 7.67
C LEU A 290 19.49 -3.24 8.60
N ILE A 291 18.90 -2.09 8.97
CA ILE A 291 17.67 -2.04 9.77
C ILE A 291 16.54 -2.76 9.03
N SER A 292 16.38 -2.48 7.74
CA SER A 292 15.37 -3.18 6.91
C SER A 292 15.66 -4.67 6.77
N GLY A 293 16.92 -5.06 6.67
CA GLY A 293 17.35 -6.46 6.67
C GLY A 293 16.99 -7.18 7.96
N LEU A 294 17.17 -6.54 9.11
CA LEU A 294 16.75 -7.06 10.41
C LEU A 294 15.22 -7.23 10.49
N GLU A 295 14.45 -6.24 10.05
CA GLU A 295 12.98 -6.35 9.98
C GLU A 295 12.55 -7.54 9.10
N ASN A 296 13.17 -7.68 7.93
CA ASN A 296 12.85 -8.77 7.00
C ASN A 296 13.24 -10.14 7.57
N PHE A 297 14.35 -10.21 8.27
CA PHE A 297 14.77 -11.42 8.95
C PHE A 297 13.77 -11.82 10.06
N ILE A 298 13.33 -10.85 10.86
CA ILE A 298 12.28 -11.07 11.87
C ILE A 298 10.99 -11.57 11.21
N LEU A 299 10.58 -10.96 10.09
CA LEU A 299 9.42 -11.42 9.31
C LEU A 299 9.58 -12.85 8.83
N LEU A 300 10.74 -13.22 8.32
CA LEU A 300 11.03 -14.58 7.86
C LEU A 300 10.95 -15.57 9.04
N VAL A 301 11.60 -15.26 10.15
CA VAL A 301 11.57 -16.10 11.36
C VAL A 301 10.13 -16.24 11.88
N MET A 302 9.35 -15.17 11.92
CA MET A 302 7.94 -15.24 12.32
C MET A 302 7.11 -16.09 11.36
N THR A 303 7.34 -15.96 10.05
CA THR A 303 6.65 -16.74 9.02
C THR A 303 6.94 -18.24 9.17
N LEU A 304 8.20 -18.60 9.40
CA LEU A 304 8.56 -19.98 9.70
C LEU A 304 8.03 -20.44 11.07
N GLY A 305 8.02 -19.53 12.03
CA GLY A 305 7.54 -19.76 13.38
C GLY A 305 6.07 -20.19 13.46
N ILE A 306 5.20 -19.65 12.61
CA ILE A 306 3.79 -20.07 12.57
C ILE A 306 3.60 -21.49 12.01
N LEU A 307 4.54 -21.99 11.23
CA LEU A 307 4.53 -23.36 10.73
C LEU A 307 4.90 -24.37 11.84
N ILE A 308 5.68 -23.92 12.83
CA ILE A 308 6.06 -24.71 14.01
C ILE A 308 4.99 -24.57 15.10
N ARG A 309 4.55 -23.34 15.35
CA ARG A 309 3.53 -23.04 16.37
C ARG A 309 2.55 -21.98 15.85
N PRO A 310 1.28 -22.31 15.66
CA PRO A 310 0.52 -23.50 16.11
C PRO A 310 0.71 -24.79 15.29
N GLY A 311 1.57 -24.77 14.26
CA GLY A 311 1.82 -25.90 13.37
C GLY A 311 1.01 -25.82 12.08
N ILE A 312 1.47 -26.52 11.03
CA ILE A 312 0.95 -26.40 9.65
C ILE A 312 -0.56 -26.66 9.59
N ARG A 313 -1.03 -27.73 10.23
CA ARG A 313 -2.48 -28.10 10.21
C ARG A 313 -3.36 -27.03 10.86
N GLN A 314 -2.95 -26.51 12.02
CA GLN A 314 -3.73 -25.48 12.71
C GLN A 314 -3.65 -24.15 11.97
N THR A 315 -2.48 -23.77 11.47
CA THR A 315 -2.31 -22.57 10.62
C THR A 315 -3.27 -22.63 9.42
N TYR A 316 -3.35 -23.76 8.72
CA TYR A 316 -4.29 -23.93 7.60
C TYR A 316 -5.76 -23.76 8.06
N LEU A 317 -6.15 -24.36 9.19
CA LEU A 317 -7.52 -24.24 9.70
C LEU A 317 -7.85 -22.81 10.12
N ILE A 318 -6.92 -22.08 10.71
CA ILE A 318 -7.08 -20.68 11.09
C ILE A 318 -7.28 -19.82 9.84
N ILE A 319 -6.45 -20.00 8.82
CA ILE A 319 -6.57 -19.30 7.53
C ILE A 319 -7.91 -19.62 6.87
N LYS A 320 -8.27 -20.92 6.81
CA LYS A 320 -9.52 -21.37 6.18
C LYS A 320 -10.78 -20.76 6.82
N ASN A 321 -10.77 -20.53 8.13
CA ASN A 321 -11.94 -20.10 8.90
C ASN A 321 -11.91 -18.60 9.24
N ASN A 322 -11.07 -17.78 8.59
CA ASN A 322 -10.94 -16.37 8.91
C ASN A 322 -10.82 -15.51 7.65
N SER A 323 -11.87 -14.76 7.37
CA SER A 323 -11.97 -13.92 6.18
C SER A 323 -10.93 -12.81 6.13
N TYR A 324 -10.62 -12.17 7.28
CA TYR A 324 -9.58 -11.14 7.35
C TYR A 324 -8.19 -11.72 7.03
N ILE A 325 -7.85 -12.87 7.61
CA ILE A 325 -6.54 -13.51 7.37
C ILE A 325 -6.38 -13.90 5.90
N LYS A 326 -7.43 -14.45 5.26
CA LYS A 326 -7.45 -14.76 3.82
C LYS A 326 -7.18 -13.51 2.99
N PHE A 327 -7.94 -12.44 3.24
CA PHE A 327 -7.75 -11.16 2.57
C PHE A 327 -6.32 -10.65 2.72
N SER A 328 -5.85 -10.58 3.94
CA SER A 328 -4.52 -10.05 4.26
C SER A 328 -3.40 -10.83 3.59
N LEU A 329 -3.44 -12.17 3.64
CA LEU A 329 -2.45 -13.02 2.98
C LEU A 329 -2.49 -12.88 1.46
N ILE A 330 -3.69 -12.89 0.84
CA ILE A 330 -3.83 -12.73 -0.61
C ILE A 330 -3.28 -11.37 -1.04
N PHE A 331 -3.65 -10.30 -0.31
CA PHE A 331 -3.12 -8.97 -0.59
C PHE A 331 -1.59 -8.92 -0.46
N CYS A 332 -1.04 -9.44 0.64
CA CYS A 332 0.40 -9.39 0.88
C CYS A 332 1.20 -10.21 -0.13
N LEU A 333 0.74 -11.41 -0.50
CA LEU A 333 1.41 -12.25 -1.50
C LEU A 333 1.35 -11.63 -2.89
N LEU A 334 0.18 -11.13 -3.31
CA LEU A 334 0.01 -10.48 -4.61
C LEU A 334 0.81 -9.18 -4.68
N PHE A 335 0.78 -8.38 -3.63
CA PHE A 335 1.54 -7.13 -3.57
C PHE A 335 3.06 -7.38 -3.54
N ALA A 336 3.51 -8.37 -2.76
CA ALA A 336 4.91 -8.79 -2.73
C ALA A 336 5.39 -9.31 -4.08
N PHE A 337 4.54 -10.08 -4.80
CA PHE A 337 4.82 -10.52 -6.16
C PHE A 337 5.06 -9.33 -7.10
N ILE A 338 4.14 -8.36 -7.12
CA ILE A 338 4.24 -7.20 -7.99
C ILE A 338 5.50 -6.39 -7.69
N ILE A 339 5.72 -6.00 -6.43
CA ILE A 339 6.89 -5.19 -6.08
C ILE A 339 8.21 -5.96 -6.23
N GLY A 340 8.23 -7.25 -5.92
CA GLY A 340 9.41 -8.09 -6.09
C GLY A 340 9.80 -8.31 -7.55
N LEU A 341 8.81 -8.42 -8.43
CA LEU A 341 9.04 -8.55 -9.87
C LEU A 341 9.51 -7.24 -10.50
N THR A 342 8.88 -6.11 -10.13
CA THR A 342 9.11 -4.81 -10.76
C THR A 342 10.25 -4.01 -10.15
N THR A 343 10.60 -4.25 -8.87
CA THR A 343 11.55 -3.41 -8.13
C THR A 343 12.86 -4.15 -7.95
N ALA A 344 13.76 -4.00 -8.88
CA ALA A 344 15.07 -4.68 -8.87
C ALA A 344 16.15 -3.98 -8.01
N ASN A 345 15.77 -2.99 -7.21
CA ASN A 345 16.69 -2.20 -6.37
C ASN A 345 16.26 -2.25 -4.90
N PHE A 346 17.18 -2.56 -4.00
CA PHE A 346 16.90 -2.69 -2.56
C PHE A 346 16.37 -1.41 -1.91
N GLY A 347 16.92 -0.25 -2.28
CA GLY A 347 16.47 1.03 -1.73
C GLY A 347 15.03 1.38 -2.10
N ALA A 348 14.62 1.05 -3.33
CA ALA A 348 13.25 1.20 -3.78
C ALA A 348 12.33 0.14 -3.15
N LEU A 349 12.78 -1.12 -3.08
CA LEU A 349 12.00 -2.23 -2.52
C LEU A 349 11.60 -1.99 -1.06
N VAL A 350 12.53 -1.51 -0.23
CA VAL A 350 12.28 -1.22 1.20
C VAL A 350 11.16 -0.19 1.36
N ARG A 351 11.09 0.80 0.47
CA ARG A 351 10.05 1.83 0.49
C ARG A 351 8.72 1.32 -0.06
N PHE A 352 8.78 0.54 -1.14
CA PHE A 352 7.55 0.13 -1.84
C PHE A 352 6.75 -0.91 -1.07
N LYS A 353 7.38 -1.69 -0.20
CA LYS A 353 6.70 -2.73 0.57
C LYS A 353 6.02 -2.26 1.86
N ILE A 354 6.22 -1.01 2.30
CA ILE A 354 5.62 -0.54 3.56
C ILE A 354 4.09 -0.73 3.65
N PRO A 355 3.28 -0.63 2.57
CA PRO A 355 1.84 -0.86 2.66
C PRO A 355 1.44 -2.29 3.07
N LEU A 356 2.30 -3.29 2.84
CA LEU A 356 1.98 -4.67 3.20
C LEU A 356 2.25 -5.00 4.69
N PHE A 357 3.19 -4.30 5.33
CA PHE A 357 3.61 -4.62 6.69
C PHE A 357 2.48 -4.68 7.72
N PRO A 358 1.56 -3.69 7.82
CA PRO A 358 0.50 -3.73 8.82
C PRO A 358 -0.41 -4.96 8.67
N PHE A 359 -0.65 -5.38 7.44
CA PHE A 359 -1.48 -6.54 7.14
C PHE A 359 -0.73 -7.84 7.39
N TYR A 360 0.52 -7.95 6.92
CA TYR A 360 1.30 -9.17 7.05
C TYR A 360 1.66 -9.47 8.51
N LEU A 361 2.23 -8.48 9.22
CA LEU A 361 2.59 -8.63 10.64
C LEU A 361 1.39 -8.93 11.52
N SER A 362 0.28 -8.19 11.33
CA SER A 362 -0.93 -8.47 12.10
C SER A 362 -1.43 -9.89 11.86
N THR A 363 -1.38 -10.38 10.63
CA THR A 363 -1.76 -11.75 10.30
C THR A 363 -0.86 -12.79 10.98
N LEU A 364 0.46 -12.60 10.96
CA LEU A 364 1.38 -13.50 11.64
C LEU A 364 1.12 -13.54 13.14
N PHE A 365 0.92 -12.39 13.79
CA PHE A 365 0.60 -12.34 15.21
C PHE A 365 -0.76 -12.98 15.52
N ILE A 366 -1.79 -12.71 14.73
CA ILE A 366 -3.10 -13.32 14.93
C ILE A 366 -2.98 -14.85 14.85
N ILE A 367 -2.33 -15.40 13.83
CA ILE A 367 -2.16 -16.86 13.67
C ILE A 367 -1.37 -17.42 14.85
N TYR A 368 -0.27 -16.79 15.25
CA TYR A 368 0.58 -17.27 16.33
C TYR A 368 -0.14 -17.34 17.70
N PHE A 369 -0.96 -16.32 17.99
CA PHE A 369 -1.69 -16.21 19.26
C PHE A 369 -3.11 -16.79 19.23
N TYR A 370 -3.59 -17.25 18.08
CA TYR A 370 -4.94 -17.80 17.92
C TYR A 370 -5.31 -18.90 18.91
N PRO A 371 -4.43 -19.87 19.24
CA PRO A 371 -4.76 -20.90 20.24
C PRO A 371 -5.05 -20.35 21.63
N ARG A 372 -4.41 -19.22 22.00
CA ARG A 372 -4.71 -18.53 23.27
C ARG A 372 -6.07 -17.83 23.23
N LEU A 373 -6.44 -17.21 22.10
CA LEU A 373 -7.75 -16.59 21.92
C LEU A 373 -8.89 -17.61 22.09
N ALA A 374 -8.75 -18.78 21.51
CA ALA A 374 -9.73 -19.86 21.63
C ALA A 374 -9.91 -20.33 23.09
N GLN A 375 -8.83 -20.34 23.88
CA GLN A 375 -8.89 -20.64 25.31
C GLN A 375 -9.63 -19.55 26.12
N PHE A 376 -9.38 -18.27 25.83
CA PHE A 376 -10.09 -17.14 26.48
C PHE A 376 -11.59 -17.18 26.19
N GLU A 377 -12.00 -17.47 24.96
CA GLU A 377 -13.41 -17.58 24.60
C GLU A 377 -14.12 -18.75 25.30
N SER A 378 -13.44 -19.89 25.45
CA SER A 378 -13.97 -21.05 26.15
C SER A 378 -14.16 -20.75 27.62
N THR A 379 -13.19 -20.11 28.28
CA THR A 379 -13.25 -19.73 29.69
C THR A 379 -14.36 -18.71 29.96
N ARG A 380 -14.55 -17.74 29.05
CA ARG A 380 -15.59 -16.72 29.17
C ARG A 380 -17.00 -17.31 29.06
N LYS A 381 -17.20 -18.32 28.20
CA LYS A 381 -18.47 -19.02 28.07
C LYS A 381 -18.81 -19.85 29.30
N THR A 382 -17.83 -20.43 29.99
CA THR A 382 -18.02 -21.19 31.20
C THR A 382 -18.27 -20.31 32.44
N THR A 383 -17.89 -19.05 32.45
CA THR A 383 -18.11 -18.10 33.55
C THR A 383 -19.42 -17.31 33.44
N THR A 384 -20.04 -17.28 32.25
CA THR A 384 -21.29 -16.55 31.97
C THR A 384 -22.53 -17.49 31.82
N GLY A 385 -22.39 -18.77 31.93
CA GLY A 385 -23.45 -19.79 31.99
C GLY A 385 -23.59 -20.38 33.40
#